data_d8a46a3ce7e2f60ff51e1ee68b05d473
#
_entry.id   d8a46a3ce7e2f60ff51e1ee68b05d473
#
_cell.length_a   1.000
_cell.length_b   1.000
_cell.length_c   1.000
_cell.angle_alpha   90.00
_cell.angle_beta   90.00
_cell.angle_gamma   90.00
#
_symmetry.space_group_name_H-M   'P 1'
#
loop_
_entity.id
_entity.type
_entity.pdbx_description
1 polymer ?
#
loop_
_entity_poly.entity_id
_entity_poly.type
_entity_poly.pdbx_seq_one_letter_code
_entity_poly.pdbx_strand_id
1 'polypeptide(L)'
;MEGVLSDLDDMLRQPVELHCIGGFVLTLFYGLPRTTGDIDYYTAIPADLDLDTMAGQGSALHEKYKVWLHRVGVANLPEDYATRLSEMAPGQFKRLTILVPDAYDCILSKLERASPKDRDDADYLFRSQKLDARVLRDRYRNELRDHLIGKIEWHNQTLELWIDIFRAPR
;
A
#
# COMPACT_ATOMS: atom_id res chain seq x y z
N MET A 1 0.06 -12.96 10.18
CA MET A 1 -0.56 -12.32 9.00
C MET A 1 -1.25 -13.34 8.09
N GLU A 2 -0.57 -14.39 7.65
CA GLU A 2 -1.18 -15.43 6.79
C GLU A 2 -2.45 -16.06 7.39
N GLY A 3 -2.46 -16.36 8.68
CA GLY A 3 -3.63 -16.98 9.33
C GLY A 3 -4.90 -16.14 9.29
N VAL A 4 -4.80 -14.81 9.47
CA VAL A 4 -5.99 -13.93 9.37
C VAL A 4 -6.55 -13.90 7.95
N LEU A 5 -5.68 -13.88 6.93
CA LEU A 5 -6.09 -13.88 5.53
C LEU A 5 -6.69 -15.23 5.11
N SER A 6 -6.14 -16.33 5.62
CA SER A 6 -6.68 -17.69 5.38
C SER A 6 -8.07 -17.87 6.00
N ASP A 7 -8.26 -17.46 7.26
CA ASP A 7 -9.56 -17.53 7.91
C ASP A 7 -10.57 -16.58 7.23
N LEU A 8 -10.14 -15.40 6.78
CA LEU A 8 -10.98 -14.50 5.99
C LEU A 8 -11.40 -15.15 4.68
N ASP A 9 -10.46 -15.76 3.92
CA ASP A 9 -10.75 -16.46 2.66
C ASP A 9 -11.82 -17.54 2.84
N ASP A 10 -11.73 -18.31 3.93
CA ASP A 10 -12.71 -19.35 4.24
C ASP A 10 -14.11 -18.78 4.60
N MET A 11 -14.19 -17.57 5.14
CA MET A 11 -15.44 -16.87 5.44
C MET A 11 -16.11 -16.25 4.19
N LEU A 12 -15.34 -15.96 3.14
CA LEU A 12 -15.87 -15.37 1.91
C LEU A 12 -16.78 -16.35 1.17
N ARG A 13 -17.89 -15.82 0.61
CA ARG A 13 -18.86 -16.60 -0.18
C ARG A 13 -18.70 -16.43 -1.69
N GLN A 14 -17.91 -15.46 -2.10
CA GLN A 14 -17.64 -15.11 -3.49
C GLN A 14 -16.20 -14.62 -3.64
N PRO A 15 -15.64 -14.55 -4.85
CA PRO A 15 -14.33 -13.93 -5.09
C PRO A 15 -14.29 -12.50 -4.61
N VAL A 16 -13.20 -12.12 -3.95
CA VAL A 16 -12.95 -10.76 -3.44
C VAL A 16 -11.54 -10.36 -3.82
N GLU A 17 -11.42 -9.18 -4.38
CA GLU A 17 -10.14 -8.55 -4.70
C GLU A 17 -9.89 -7.37 -3.76
N LEU A 18 -8.70 -7.29 -3.17
CA LEU A 18 -8.27 -6.21 -2.30
C LEU A 18 -7.03 -5.53 -2.88
N HIS A 19 -7.11 -4.22 -3.13
CA HIS A 19 -5.93 -3.42 -3.41
C HIS A 19 -5.34 -2.94 -2.09
N CYS A 20 -4.31 -3.65 -1.63
CA CYS A 20 -3.65 -3.36 -0.38
C CYS A 20 -2.54 -2.33 -0.54
N ILE A 21 -2.32 -1.53 0.50
CA ILE A 21 -1.31 -0.46 0.55
C ILE A 21 -0.60 -0.45 1.91
N GLY A 22 0.25 0.54 2.13
CA GLY A 22 0.80 0.82 3.45
C GLY A 22 1.85 -0.17 3.96
N GLY A 23 1.92 -0.28 5.29
CA GLY A 23 2.95 -1.07 5.99
C GLY A 23 2.89 -2.55 5.68
N PHE A 24 1.70 -3.10 5.50
CA PHE A 24 1.46 -4.48 5.13
C PHE A 24 2.18 -4.86 3.83
N VAL A 25 1.97 -4.07 2.77
CA VAL A 25 2.60 -4.28 1.46
C VAL A 25 4.11 -4.20 1.55
N LEU A 26 4.63 -3.18 2.23
CA LEU A 26 6.07 -2.99 2.36
C LEU A 26 6.75 -4.14 3.10
N THR A 27 6.11 -4.65 4.13
CA THR A 27 6.66 -5.70 4.99
C THR A 27 6.59 -7.07 4.32
N LEU A 28 5.42 -7.46 3.79
CA LEU A 28 5.22 -8.81 3.29
C LEU A 28 5.58 -8.99 1.82
N PHE A 29 5.40 -7.97 1.00
CA PHE A 29 5.69 -8.07 -0.43
C PHE A 29 7.10 -7.56 -0.77
N TYR A 30 7.50 -6.41 -0.18
CA TYR A 30 8.81 -5.81 -0.46
C TYR A 30 9.90 -6.16 0.56
N GLY A 31 9.57 -6.92 1.62
CA GLY A 31 10.54 -7.43 2.58
C GLY A 31 11.11 -6.37 3.54
N LEU A 32 10.38 -5.27 3.79
CA LEU A 32 10.79 -4.27 4.79
C LEU A 32 10.90 -4.92 6.17
N PRO A 33 12.06 -4.88 6.86
CA PRO A 33 12.30 -5.61 8.11
C PRO A 33 11.65 -4.91 9.31
N ARG A 34 10.33 -4.93 9.37
CA ARG A 34 9.54 -4.46 10.52
C ARG A 34 8.22 -5.21 10.62
N THR A 35 7.48 -5.00 11.71
CA THR A 35 6.13 -5.54 11.88
C THR A 35 5.07 -4.49 11.56
N THR A 36 3.88 -4.95 11.18
CA THR A 36 2.66 -4.15 11.06
C THR A 36 1.51 -4.88 11.76
N GLY A 37 0.58 -4.13 12.35
CA GLY A 37 -0.58 -4.68 13.07
C GLY A 37 -1.88 -4.59 12.26
N ASP A 38 -1.82 -3.94 11.10
CA ASP A 38 -2.96 -3.69 10.23
C ASP A 38 -2.67 -4.13 8.78
N ILE A 39 -3.74 -4.40 8.07
CA ILE A 39 -3.75 -4.68 6.64
C ILE A 39 -4.54 -3.54 5.99
N ASP A 40 -3.82 -2.49 5.60
CA ASP A 40 -4.43 -1.36 4.92
C ASP A 40 -4.88 -1.75 3.51
N TYR A 41 -6.15 -1.49 3.16
CA TYR A 41 -6.64 -1.61 1.80
C TYR A 41 -7.39 -0.35 1.35
N TYR A 42 -7.24 0.00 0.08
CA TYR A 42 -7.89 1.17 -0.53
C TYR A 42 -9.14 0.79 -1.32
N THR A 43 -9.08 -0.31 -2.06
CA THR A 43 -10.18 -0.82 -2.90
C THR A 43 -10.53 -2.24 -2.49
N ALA A 44 -11.82 -2.55 -2.48
CA ALA A 44 -12.35 -3.90 -2.40
C ALA A 44 -13.35 -4.13 -3.55
N ILE A 45 -13.28 -5.27 -4.20
CA ILE A 45 -14.22 -5.68 -5.26
C ILE A 45 -14.77 -7.06 -4.89
N PRO A 46 -16.09 -7.19 -4.65
CA PRO A 46 -17.11 -6.15 -4.72
C PRO A 46 -17.02 -5.13 -3.57
N ALA A 47 -17.45 -3.90 -3.83
CA ALA A 47 -17.29 -2.77 -2.90
C ALA A 47 -18.31 -2.78 -1.73
N ASP A 48 -19.37 -3.54 -1.84
CA ASP A 48 -20.47 -3.64 -0.88
C ASP A 48 -20.26 -4.71 0.20
N LEU A 49 -19.13 -5.41 0.19
CA LEU A 49 -18.81 -6.41 1.19
C LEU A 49 -18.42 -5.76 2.53
N ASP A 50 -19.07 -6.19 3.60
CA ASP A 50 -18.79 -5.71 4.97
C ASP A 50 -17.53 -6.40 5.56
N LEU A 51 -16.37 -5.98 5.07
CA LEU A 51 -15.08 -6.47 5.54
C LEU A 51 -14.76 -6.00 6.96
N ASP A 52 -15.32 -4.87 7.39
CA ASP A 52 -15.08 -4.34 8.73
C ASP A 52 -15.69 -5.26 9.80
N THR A 53 -16.90 -5.76 9.60
CA THR A 53 -17.50 -6.76 10.49
C THR A 53 -16.74 -8.08 10.46
N MET A 54 -16.26 -8.50 9.30
CA MET A 54 -15.57 -9.80 9.13
C MET A 54 -14.16 -9.80 9.73
N ALA A 55 -13.39 -8.79 9.45
CA ALA A 55 -11.94 -8.74 9.74
C ALA A 55 -11.42 -7.37 10.18
N GLY A 56 -12.29 -6.37 10.41
CA GLY A 56 -11.92 -5.07 10.91
C GLY A 56 -11.58 -5.07 12.40
N GLN A 57 -11.23 -3.90 12.92
CA GLN A 57 -10.88 -3.73 14.32
C GLN A 57 -12.06 -4.10 15.22
N GLY A 58 -11.84 -5.00 16.20
CA GLY A 58 -12.86 -5.52 17.11
C GLY A 58 -13.59 -6.77 16.60
N SER A 59 -13.34 -7.22 15.37
CA SER A 59 -13.87 -8.47 14.86
C SER A 59 -13.29 -9.70 15.57
N ALA A 60 -13.93 -10.86 15.41
CA ALA A 60 -13.43 -12.14 15.94
C ALA A 60 -12.03 -12.48 15.38
N LEU A 61 -11.75 -12.15 14.11
CA LEU A 61 -10.44 -12.35 13.51
C LEU A 61 -9.40 -11.44 14.14
N HIS A 62 -9.72 -10.14 14.37
CA HIS A 62 -8.84 -9.25 15.09
C HIS A 62 -8.52 -9.76 16.51
N GLU A 63 -9.52 -10.22 17.26
CA GLU A 63 -9.29 -10.76 18.61
C GLU A 63 -8.39 -12.00 18.59
N LYS A 64 -8.52 -12.86 17.58
CA LYS A 64 -7.73 -14.09 17.43
C LYS A 64 -6.28 -13.80 17.02
N TYR A 65 -6.08 -12.93 16.05
CA TYR A 65 -4.77 -12.73 15.38
C TYR A 65 -4.05 -11.46 15.81
N LYS A 66 -4.73 -10.53 16.47
CA LYS A 66 -4.24 -9.18 16.81
C LYS A 66 -3.80 -8.38 15.57
N VAL A 67 -4.40 -8.71 14.44
CA VAL A 67 -4.25 -8.07 13.12
C VAL A 67 -5.64 -7.84 12.57
N TRP A 68 -5.87 -6.70 11.91
CA TRP A 68 -7.17 -6.37 11.32
C TRP A 68 -7.03 -5.72 9.95
N LEU A 69 -8.10 -5.82 9.14
CA LEU A 69 -8.24 -5.06 7.92
C LEU A 69 -8.65 -3.62 8.26
N HIS A 70 -8.00 -2.66 7.59
CA HIS A 70 -8.31 -1.25 7.74
C HIS A 70 -8.56 -0.63 6.37
N ARG A 71 -9.78 -0.12 6.16
CA ARG A 71 -10.15 0.59 4.93
C ARG A 71 -9.58 1.99 4.96
N VAL A 72 -8.71 2.31 4.02
CA VAL A 72 -8.16 3.66 3.84
C VAL A 72 -9.13 4.48 2.99
N GLY A 73 -9.68 5.56 3.56
CA GLY A 73 -10.69 6.38 2.88
C GLY A 73 -10.13 7.23 1.74
N VAL A 74 -8.86 7.69 1.88
CA VAL A 74 -8.18 8.50 0.87
C VAL A 74 -6.74 8.01 0.72
N ALA A 75 -6.35 7.67 -0.49
CA ALA A 75 -4.97 7.35 -0.85
C ALA A 75 -4.57 8.16 -2.08
N ASN A 76 -3.46 8.88 -1.99
CA ASN A 76 -2.88 9.58 -3.12
C ASN A 76 -2.06 8.59 -3.96
N LEU A 77 -2.72 7.89 -4.86
CA LEU A 77 -2.10 6.97 -5.80
C LEU A 77 -2.09 7.58 -7.21
N PRO A 78 -1.09 7.31 -8.04
CA PRO A 78 -1.11 7.66 -9.46
C PRO A 78 -2.36 7.14 -10.16
N GLU A 79 -2.88 7.86 -11.16
CA GLU A 79 -4.13 7.51 -11.84
C GLU A 79 -4.11 6.08 -12.40
N ASP A 80 -2.99 5.68 -12.99
CA ASP A 80 -2.85 4.38 -13.63
C ASP A 80 -2.35 3.26 -12.70
N TYR A 81 -2.33 3.46 -11.35
CA TYR A 81 -1.80 2.47 -10.41
C TYR A 81 -2.43 1.08 -10.59
N ALA A 82 -3.72 1.03 -10.91
CA ALA A 82 -4.45 -0.23 -11.06
C ALA A 82 -3.94 -1.10 -12.22
N THR A 83 -3.30 -0.49 -13.22
CA THR A 83 -2.72 -1.23 -14.36
C THR A 83 -1.37 -1.89 -14.01
N ARG A 84 -0.80 -1.54 -12.85
CA ARG A 84 0.52 -1.97 -12.38
C ARG A 84 0.49 -2.82 -11.12
N LEU A 85 -0.70 -3.25 -10.72
CA LEU A 85 -0.86 -4.10 -9.55
C LEU A 85 -0.23 -5.48 -9.79
N SER A 86 0.38 -6.00 -8.74
CA SER A 86 0.89 -7.37 -8.71
C SER A 86 0.12 -8.18 -7.68
N GLU A 87 -0.17 -9.44 -7.99
CA GLU A 87 -0.81 -10.34 -7.03
C GLU A 87 0.21 -10.78 -5.97
N MET A 88 -0.16 -10.61 -4.69
CA MET A 88 0.59 -11.14 -3.56
C MET A 88 0.16 -12.58 -3.29
N ALA A 89 1.12 -13.52 -3.21
CA ALA A 89 0.91 -14.92 -2.91
C ALA A 89 -0.13 -15.60 -3.86
N PRO A 90 0.13 -15.60 -5.18
CA PRO A 90 -0.81 -16.13 -6.17
C PRO A 90 -1.11 -17.61 -5.89
N GLY A 91 -2.41 -17.96 -5.94
CA GLY A 91 -2.90 -19.30 -5.72
C GLY A 91 -2.92 -19.78 -4.26
N GLN A 92 -2.57 -18.95 -3.29
CA GLN A 92 -2.61 -19.29 -1.88
C GLN A 92 -4.05 -19.31 -1.31
N PHE A 93 -4.91 -18.45 -1.83
CA PHE A 93 -6.29 -18.29 -1.40
C PHE A 93 -7.27 -18.74 -2.49
N LYS A 94 -8.46 -19.18 -2.09
CA LYS A 94 -9.49 -19.70 -3.02
C LYS A 94 -10.39 -18.59 -3.58
N ARG A 95 -10.66 -17.59 -2.77
CA ARG A 95 -11.60 -16.49 -3.06
C ARG A 95 -10.99 -15.10 -2.88
N LEU A 96 -9.93 -14.99 -2.07
CA LEU A 96 -9.28 -13.73 -1.79
C LEU A 96 -8.10 -13.52 -2.74
N THR A 97 -8.14 -12.44 -3.50
CA THR A 97 -7.01 -11.97 -4.32
C THR A 97 -6.47 -10.69 -3.71
N ILE A 98 -5.19 -10.67 -3.35
CA ILE A 98 -4.53 -9.50 -2.79
C ILE A 98 -3.64 -8.89 -3.85
N LEU A 99 -3.97 -7.66 -4.24
CA LEU A 99 -3.24 -6.88 -5.22
C LEU A 99 -2.47 -5.74 -4.54
N VAL A 100 -1.25 -5.52 -4.97
CA VAL A 100 -0.35 -4.52 -4.38
C VAL A 100 0.23 -3.60 -5.45
N PRO A 101 0.34 -2.29 -5.20
CA PRO A 101 0.97 -1.35 -6.10
C PRO A 101 2.45 -1.63 -6.27
N ASP A 102 3.01 -1.17 -7.39
CA ASP A 102 4.45 -1.23 -7.56
C ASP A 102 5.18 -0.27 -6.58
N ALA A 103 6.50 -0.40 -6.50
CA ALA A 103 7.29 0.32 -5.52
C ALA A 103 7.28 1.84 -5.74
N TYR A 104 7.16 2.32 -6.98
CA TYR A 104 7.05 3.75 -7.27
C TYR A 104 5.73 4.32 -6.73
N ASP A 105 4.61 3.64 -6.97
CA ASP A 105 3.29 4.06 -6.51
C ASP A 105 3.21 3.99 -4.97
N CYS A 106 3.84 3.00 -4.35
CA CYS A 106 3.98 2.93 -2.89
C CYS A 106 4.74 4.14 -2.31
N ILE A 107 5.81 4.61 -2.95
CA ILE A 107 6.55 5.81 -2.51
C ILE A 107 5.68 7.05 -2.67
N LEU A 108 5.04 7.22 -3.84
CA LEU A 108 4.21 8.38 -4.14
C LEU A 108 3.04 8.53 -3.19
N SER A 109 2.42 7.42 -2.77
CA SER A 109 1.31 7.41 -1.80
C SER A 109 1.67 7.96 -0.42
N LYS A 110 2.96 8.06 -0.09
CA LYS A 110 3.45 8.52 1.21
C LYS A 110 3.78 10.02 1.27
N LEU A 111 3.79 10.72 0.13
CA LEU A 111 4.17 12.13 0.04
C LEU A 111 3.24 13.06 0.84
N GLU A 112 1.94 12.74 0.94
CA GLU A 112 0.97 13.58 1.65
C GLU A 112 1.28 13.70 3.14
N ARG A 113 1.52 12.58 3.79
CA ARG A 113 1.83 12.54 5.22
C ARG A 113 3.28 12.91 5.50
N ALA A 114 4.19 12.41 4.67
CA ALA A 114 5.63 12.65 4.68
C ALA A 114 6.28 12.56 6.08
N SER A 115 5.80 11.65 6.94
CA SER A 115 6.40 11.44 8.25
C SER A 115 7.83 10.88 8.14
N PRO A 116 8.65 10.96 9.20
CA PRO A 116 9.98 10.32 9.20
C PRO A 116 9.91 8.82 8.84
N LYS A 117 8.88 8.12 9.33
CA LYS A 117 8.62 6.71 8.99
C LYS A 117 8.33 6.52 7.50
N ASP A 118 7.54 7.42 6.88
CA ASP A 118 7.23 7.34 5.46
C ASP A 118 8.47 7.56 4.59
N ARG A 119 9.32 8.48 4.99
CA ARG A 119 10.61 8.72 4.31
C ARG A 119 11.53 7.50 4.41
N ASP A 120 11.64 6.90 5.58
CA ASP A 120 12.51 5.72 5.79
C ASP A 120 11.98 4.50 5.01
N ASP A 121 10.66 4.32 4.95
CA ASP A 121 9.99 3.33 4.11
C ASP A 121 10.28 3.55 2.63
N ALA A 122 10.18 4.80 2.17
CA ALA A 122 10.43 5.19 0.79
C ALA A 122 11.90 5.01 0.40
N ASP A 123 12.85 5.37 1.29
CA ASP A 123 14.29 5.13 1.08
C ASP A 123 14.60 3.64 0.97
N TYR A 124 13.98 2.81 1.82
CA TYR A 124 14.11 1.36 1.73
C TYR A 124 13.66 0.84 0.37
N LEU A 125 12.45 1.21 -0.08
CA LEU A 125 11.93 0.79 -1.38
C LEU A 125 12.83 1.26 -2.52
N PHE A 126 13.21 2.53 -2.52
CA PHE A 126 14.02 3.12 -3.59
C PHE A 126 15.33 2.36 -3.78
N ARG A 127 16.00 2.03 -2.67
CA ARG A 127 17.30 1.32 -2.71
C ARG A 127 17.14 -0.17 -2.96
N SER A 128 16.25 -0.86 -2.26
CA SER A 128 16.08 -2.31 -2.37
C SER A 128 15.58 -2.73 -3.74
N GLN A 129 14.69 -1.93 -4.34
CA GLN A 129 14.14 -2.17 -5.67
C GLN A 129 14.95 -1.48 -6.79
N LYS A 130 16.06 -0.78 -6.46
CA LYS A 130 16.96 -0.09 -7.40
C LYS A 130 16.20 0.86 -8.34
N LEU A 131 15.31 1.67 -7.77
CA LEU A 131 14.42 2.52 -8.53
C LEU A 131 15.15 3.68 -9.22
N ASP A 132 14.59 4.16 -10.34
CA ASP A 132 15.07 5.35 -11.04
C ASP A 132 14.27 6.59 -10.61
N ALA A 133 14.97 7.60 -10.11
CA ALA A 133 14.37 8.88 -9.71
C ALA A 133 13.68 9.63 -10.86
N ARG A 134 14.06 9.39 -12.13
CA ARG A 134 13.39 9.97 -13.28
C ARG A 134 11.98 9.42 -13.42
N VAL A 135 11.82 8.10 -13.31
CA VAL A 135 10.49 7.44 -13.34
C VAL A 135 9.61 7.95 -12.22
N LEU A 136 10.16 8.12 -11.02
CA LEU A 136 9.41 8.63 -9.87
C LEU A 136 8.89 10.06 -10.13
N ARG A 137 9.74 10.94 -10.69
CA ARG A 137 9.34 12.31 -11.08
C ARG A 137 8.30 12.34 -12.21
N ASP A 138 8.49 11.48 -13.21
CA ASP A 138 7.60 11.44 -14.36
C ASP A 138 6.20 10.95 -13.98
N ARG A 139 6.09 9.91 -13.15
CA ARG A 139 4.78 9.47 -12.62
C ARG A 139 4.12 10.52 -11.74
N TYR A 140 4.89 11.12 -10.85
CA TYR A 140 4.35 12.21 -10.03
C TYR A 140 3.75 13.32 -10.89
N ARG A 141 4.48 13.79 -11.91
CA ARG A 141 4.05 14.89 -12.77
C ARG A 141 2.87 14.56 -13.67
N ASN A 142 2.87 13.36 -14.22
CA ASN A 142 1.94 12.99 -15.29
C ASN A 142 0.70 12.25 -14.79
N GLU A 143 0.79 11.59 -13.63
CA GLU A 143 -0.26 10.68 -13.17
C GLU A 143 -0.79 11.01 -11.75
N LEU A 144 -0.07 11.82 -10.95
CA LEU A 144 -0.49 12.10 -9.59
C LEU A 144 -0.79 13.58 -9.34
N ARG A 145 0.09 14.47 -9.77
CA ARG A 145 0.07 15.89 -9.38
C ARG A 145 -1.26 16.57 -9.67
N ASP A 146 -1.83 16.32 -10.84
CA ASP A 146 -3.03 17.01 -11.31
C ASP A 146 -4.32 16.48 -10.64
N HIS A 147 -4.22 15.36 -9.91
CA HIS A 147 -5.32 14.77 -9.12
C HIS A 147 -5.25 15.15 -7.63
N LEU A 148 -4.20 15.86 -7.20
CA LEU A 148 -4.05 16.30 -5.82
C LEU A 148 -4.96 17.48 -5.51
N ILE A 149 -5.66 17.41 -4.38
CA ILE A 149 -6.47 18.51 -3.86
C ILE A 149 -5.63 19.30 -2.85
N GLY A 150 -5.06 20.41 -3.28
CA GLY A 150 -4.17 21.24 -2.44
C GLY A 150 -2.78 20.63 -2.24
N LYS A 151 -1.94 21.33 -1.49
CA LYS A 151 -0.59 20.89 -1.08
C LYS A 151 0.37 20.49 -2.22
N ILE A 152 0.12 20.87 -3.48
CA ILE A 152 0.96 20.52 -4.63
C ILE A 152 2.43 20.93 -4.40
N GLU A 153 2.65 22.13 -3.88
CA GLU A 153 4.00 22.59 -3.59
C GLU A 153 4.70 21.78 -2.50
N TRP A 154 3.97 21.38 -1.46
CA TRP A 154 4.45 20.46 -0.42
C TRP A 154 4.88 19.12 -1.00
N HIS A 155 4.09 18.53 -1.88
CA HIS A 155 4.41 17.28 -2.55
C HIS A 155 5.66 17.41 -3.43
N ASN A 156 5.76 18.52 -4.22
CA ASN A 156 6.92 18.79 -5.05
C ASN A 156 8.21 18.86 -4.22
N GLN A 157 8.19 19.65 -3.15
CA GLN A 157 9.36 19.84 -2.28
C GLN A 157 9.73 18.55 -1.55
N THR A 158 8.74 17.81 -1.06
CA THR A 158 8.95 16.53 -0.38
C THR A 158 9.56 15.50 -1.32
N LEU A 159 9.05 15.39 -2.54
CA LEU A 159 9.57 14.44 -3.53
C LEU A 159 11.05 14.73 -3.87
N GLU A 160 11.39 15.99 -4.16
CA GLU A 160 12.77 16.33 -4.50
C GLU A 160 13.71 16.12 -3.31
N LEU A 161 13.31 16.53 -2.10
CA LEU A 161 14.08 16.27 -0.88
C LEU A 161 14.33 14.77 -0.67
N TRP A 162 13.32 13.94 -0.87
CA TRP A 162 13.45 12.50 -0.71
C TRP A 162 14.38 11.88 -1.75
N ILE A 163 14.29 12.33 -3.01
CA ILE A 163 15.19 11.86 -4.08
C ILE A 163 16.64 12.19 -3.76
N ASP A 164 16.90 13.38 -3.22
CA ASP A 164 18.26 13.77 -2.81
C ASP A 164 18.78 12.87 -1.69
N ILE A 165 17.93 12.57 -0.69
CA ILE A 165 18.26 11.63 0.40
C ILE A 165 18.52 10.21 -0.13
N PHE A 166 17.69 9.72 -1.03
CA PHE A 166 17.81 8.37 -1.59
C PHE A 166 19.09 8.17 -2.41
N ARG A 167 19.59 9.23 -3.03
CA ARG A 167 20.82 9.21 -3.83
C ARG A 167 22.09 9.42 -3.00
N ALA A 168 21.97 9.93 -1.79
CA ALA A 168 23.11 10.13 -0.93
C ALA A 168 23.80 8.79 -0.58
N PRO A 169 25.14 8.72 -0.61
CA PRO A 169 25.84 7.54 -0.11
C PRO A 169 25.56 7.35 1.39
N ARG A 170 25.42 6.09 1.80
CA ARG A 170 25.34 5.70 3.23
C ARG A 170 26.72 5.44 3.76
#